data_10a3345cacfad862a7641eecf5beb16f
#
_entry.id   10a3345cacfad862a7641eecf5beb16f
#
_cell.length_a   1.000
_cell.length_b   1.000
_cell.length_c   1.000
_cell.angle_alpha   90.00
_cell.angle_beta   90.00
_cell.angle_gamma   90.00
#
_symmetry.space_group_name_H-M   'P 1'
#
loop_
_entity.id
_entity.type
_entity.pdbx_description
1 polymer ?
#
loop_
_entity_poly.entity_id
_entity_poly.type
_entity_poly.pdbx_seq_one_letter_code
_entity_poly.pdbx_strand_id
1 'polypeptide(L)'
;MFVKEITVMNFENYFPLWNDLNTAQKKIISDNLITRDVKKGTIIHNGNLDCTGLLLVKSGQLRTYILSDEGREITLYRLFDMDMCLLSASCIIRSIQFEVTIEAEKDTDLWTIPAEIYKGIMNESAPVANYTNELMATRFSVTFILC
;
A
#
# COMPACT_ATOMS: atom_id res chain seq x y z
N MET A 1 -0.54 10.17 -22.87
CA MET A 1 0.32 11.21 -22.28
C MET A 1 -0.43 12.09 -21.32
N PHE A 2 -1.55 12.66 -21.73
CA PHE A 2 -2.33 13.58 -20.90
C PHE A 2 -2.89 12.93 -19.63
N VAL A 3 -3.42 11.72 -19.72
CA VAL A 3 -3.99 10.98 -18.57
C VAL A 3 -2.91 10.64 -17.55
N LYS A 4 -1.70 10.30 -18.01
CA LYS A 4 -0.57 9.96 -17.14
C LYS A 4 -0.11 11.17 -16.33
N GLU A 5 -0.05 12.35 -16.95
CA GLU A 5 0.32 13.59 -16.26
C GLU A 5 -0.68 13.98 -15.18
N ILE A 6 -1.98 13.85 -15.46
CA ILE A 6 -3.04 14.12 -14.49
C ILE A 6 -2.96 13.15 -13.32
N THR A 7 -2.71 11.87 -13.58
CA THR A 7 -2.57 10.84 -12.55
C THR A 7 -1.40 11.16 -11.62
N VAL A 8 -0.26 11.54 -12.17
CA VAL A 8 0.94 11.90 -11.39
C VAL A 8 0.68 13.14 -10.53
N MET A 9 0.03 14.15 -11.09
CA MET A 9 -0.28 15.39 -10.34
C MET A 9 -1.16 15.09 -9.13
N ASN A 10 -2.16 14.22 -9.27
CA ASN A 10 -3.01 13.83 -8.14
C ASN A 10 -2.23 13.00 -7.12
N PHE A 11 -1.40 12.07 -7.58
CA PHE A 11 -0.58 11.22 -6.72
C PHE A 11 0.36 12.05 -5.84
N GLU A 12 0.96 13.09 -6.37
CA GLU A 12 1.87 13.97 -5.61
C GLU A 12 1.22 14.52 -4.35
N ASN A 13 -0.07 14.82 -4.41
CA ASN A 13 -0.81 15.38 -3.28
C ASN A 13 -1.13 14.35 -2.22
N TYR A 14 -1.14 13.07 -2.56
CA TYR A 14 -1.49 11.98 -1.66
C TYR A 14 -0.27 11.24 -1.08
N PHE A 15 0.87 11.32 -1.77
CA PHE A 15 2.08 10.61 -1.34
C PHE A 15 2.94 11.49 -0.46
N PRO A 16 2.99 11.21 0.86
CA PRO A 16 3.60 12.14 1.82
C PRO A 16 5.11 12.31 1.66
N LEU A 17 5.76 11.38 0.97
CA LEU A 17 7.22 11.40 0.79
C LEU A 17 7.66 11.99 -0.55
N TRP A 18 6.73 12.49 -1.36
CA TRP A 18 7.05 12.95 -2.70
C TRP A 18 8.18 13.97 -2.72
N ASN A 19 8.16 14.94 -1.80
CA ASN A 19 9.17 15.99 -1.75
C ASN A 19 10.54 15.50 -1.27
N ASP A 20 10.60 14.34 -0.64
CA ASP A 20 11.86 13.73 -0.18
C ASP A 20 12.55 12.90 -1.28
N LEU A 21 11.90 12.78 -2.43
CA LEU A 21 12.43 11.99 -3.55
C LEU A 21 13.26 12.89 -4.49
N ASN A 22 14.32 12.32 -5.06
CA ASN A 22 15.06 12.98 -6.12
C ASN A 22 14.35 12.84 -7.48
N THR A 23 14.84 13.52 -8.50
CA THR A 23 14.23 13.52 -9.83
C THR A 23 14.13 12.11 -10.44
N ALA A 24 15.19 11.30 -10.28
CA ALA A 24 15.21 9.95 -10.81
C ALA A 24 14.18 9.06 -10.13
N GLN A 25 14.04 9.17 -8.80
CA GLN A 25 13.05 8.41 -8.03
C GLN A 25 11.62 8.79 -8.39
N LYS A 26 11.36 10.08 -8.53
CA LYS A 26 10.06 10.60 -8.98
C LYS A 26 9.69 10.04 -10.35
N LYS A 27 10.66 10.01 -11.26
CA LYS A 27 10.45 9.49 -12.62
C LYS A 27 10.13 8.00 -12.60
N ILE A 28 10.87 7.21 -11.82
CA ILE A 28 10.65 5.76 -11.72
C ILE A 28 9.24 5.47 -11.20
N ILE A 29 8.81 6.17 -10.17
CA ILE A 29 7.45 6.02 -9.64
C ILE A 29 6.42 6.40 -10.70
N SER A 30 6.58 7.57 -11.32
CA SER A 30 5.64 8.07 -12.33
C SER A 30 5.49 7.12 -13.52
N ASP A 31 6.60 6.54 -13.98
CA ASP A 31 6.60 5.64 -15.12
C ASP A 31 5.99 4.28 -14.82
N ASN A 32 5.95 3.87 -13.55
CA ASN A 32 5.49 2.56 -13.13
C ASN A 32 4.23 2.57 -12.27
N LEU A 33 3.69 3.75 -11.98
CA LEU A 33 2.50 3.89 -11.16
C LEU A 33 1.29 3.26 -11.85
N ILE A 34 0.58 2.41 -11.12
CA ILE A 34 -0.61 1.72 -11.63
C ILE A 34 -1.83 2.33 -10.95
N THR A 35 -2.76 2.83 -11.77
CA THR A 35 -4.05 3.33 -11.30
C THR A 35 -5.06 2.18 -11.38
N ARG A 36 -5.79 1.96 -10.30
CA ARG A 36 -6.82 0.92 -10.25
C ARG A 36 -8.13 1.49 -9.75
N ASP A 37 -9.21 0.99 -10.35
CA ASP A 37 -10.57 1.35 -10.02
C ASP A 37 -11.29 0.03 -9.74
N VAL A 38 -11.57 -0.26 -8.48
CA VAL A 38 -12.11 -1.55 -8.08
C VAL A 38 -13.50 -1.39 -7.46
N LYS A 39 -14.34 -2.39 -7.68
CA LYS A 39 -15.70 -2.41 -7.15
C LYS A 39 -15.73 -3.03 -5.77
N LYS A 40 -16.72 -2.65 -4.97
CA LYS A 40 -17.01 -3.28 -3.68
C LYS A 40 -16.98 -4.79 -3.79
N GLY A 41 -16.31 -5.45 -2.88
CA GLY A 41 -16.18 -6.91 -2.84
C GLY A 41 -14.97 -7.47 -3.59
N THR A 42 -14.21 -6.62 -4.29
CA THR A 42 -13.02 -7.07 -5.01
C THR A 42 -11.89 -7.37 -4.04
N ILE A 43 -11.26 -8.54 -4.20
CA ILE A 43 -10.04 -8.91 -3.45
C ILE A 43 -8.86 -8.35 -4.22
N ILE A 44 -8.12 -7.44 -3.60
CA ILE A 44 -6.99 -6.75 -4.23
C ILE A 44 -5.69 -7.49 -3.97
N HIS A 45 -5.54 -8.08 -2.79
CA HIS A 45 -4.35 -8.80 -2.37
C HIS A 45 -4.78 -10.01 -1.56
N ASN A 46 -4.21 -11.18 -1.86
CA ASN A 46 -4.59 -12.44 -1.20
C ASN A 46 -3.35 -13.23 -0.78
N GLY A 47 -2.92 -12.99 0.43
CA GLY A 47 -1.84 -13.76 1.06
C GLY A 47 -0.45 -13.47 0.51
N ASN A 48 0.51 -14.29 0.94
CA ASN A 48 1.93 -14.09 0.64
C ASN A 48 2.31 -14.42 -0.81
N LEU A 49 1.45 -15.12 -1.54
CA LEU A 49 1.70 -15.47 -2.94
C LEU A 49 1.52 -14.27 -3.86
N ASP A 50 0.78 -13.27 -3.42
CA ASP A 50 0.61 -12.04 -4.18
C ASP A 50 1.68 -11.03 -3.80
N CYS A 51 2.31 -10.44 -4.81
CA CYS A 51 3.28 -9.35 -4.61
C CYS A 51 2.69 -8.10 -5.25
N THR A 52 1.69 -7.53 -4.61
CA THR A 52 0.91 -6.41 -5.15
C THR A 52 1.71 -5.12 -5.17
N GLY A 53 2.45 -4.86 -4.09
CA GLY A 53 3.18 -3.62 -3.93
C GLY A 53 2.52 -2.69 -2.92
N LEU A 54 2.98 -1.44 -2.88
CA LEU A 54 2.43 -0.43 -1.99
C LEU A 54 1.11 0.09 -2.54
N LEU A 55 0.07 0.07 -1.72
CA LEU A 55 -1.24 0.63 -2.08
C LEU A 55 -1.42 2.01 -1.45
N LEU A 56 -1.93 2.95 -2.22
CA LEU A 56 -2.32 4.28 -1.73
C LEU A 56 -3.77 4.54 -2.16
N VAL A 57 -4.65 4.69 -1.18
CA VAL A 57 -6.08 4.89 -1.44
C VAL A 57 -6.33 6.34 -1.83
N LYS A 58 -6.89 6.56 -3.01
CA LYS A 58 -7.33 7.88 -3.45
C LYS A 58 -8.70 8.21 -2.86
N SER A 59 -9.64 7.30 -3.02
CA SER A 59 -10.98 7.42 -2.45
C SER A 59 -11.59 6.05 -2.28
N GLY A 60 -12.34 5.85 -1.20
CA GLY A 60 -13.02 4.60 -0.92
C GLY A 60 -12.65 4.00 0.42
N GLN A 61 -12.74 2.69 0.51
CA GLN A 61 -12.48 1.98 1.77
C GLN A 61 -12.01 0.56 1.49
N LEU A 62 -10.86 0.19 2.07
CA LEU A 62 -10.32 -1.15 2.04
C LEU A 62 -10.33 -1.75 3.43
N ARG A 63 -10.47 -3.06 3.49
CA ARG A 63 -10.40 -3.83 4.75
C ARG A 63 -9.24 -4.79 4.65
N THR A 64 -8.37 -4.78 5.65
CA THR A 64 -7.24 -5.70 5.77
C THR A 64 -7.57 -6.70 6.86
N TYR A 65 -7.51 -7.98 6.54
CA TYR A 65 -7.85 -9.02 7.49
C TYR A 65 -7.01 -10.28 7.30
N ILE A 66 -7.00 -11.12 8.34
CA ILE A 66 -6.41 -12.45 8.31
C ILE A 66 -7.49 -13.48 8.60
N LEU A 67 -7.22 -14.73 8.22
CA LEU A 67 -8.10 -15.85 8.56
C LEU A 67 -7.49 -16.62 9.74
N SER A 68 -8.30 -16.88 10.76
CA SER A 68 -7.90 -17.76 11.86
C SER A 68 -7.91 -19.22 11.39
N ASP A 69 -7.33 -20.11 12.21
CA ASP A 69 -7.33 -21.55 11.94
C ASP A 69 -8.74 -22.13 11.79
N GLU A 70 -9.72 -21.48 12.41
CA GLU A 70 -11.13 -21.87 12.34
C GLU A 70 -11.86 -21.28 11.12
N GLY A 71 -11.16 -20.53 10.27
CA GLY A 71 -11.74 -19.88 9.11
C GLY A 71 -12.46 -18.58 9.40
N ARG A 72 -12.30 -18.02 10.62
CA ARG A 72 -12.90 -16.76 11.01
C ARG A 72 -12.04 -15.60 10.52
N GLU A 73 -12.68 -14.59 9.93
CA GLU A 73 -11.99 -13.37 9.49
C GLU A 73 -11.74 -12.45 10.66
N ILE A 74 -10.49 -12.01 10.81
CA ILE A 74 -10.09 -11.07 11.85
C ILE A 74 -9.61 -9.80 11.16
N THR A 75 -10.37 -8.72 11.30
CA THR A 75 -10.01 -7.44 10.71
C THR A 75 -8.84 -6.83 11.48
N LEU A 76 -7.75 -6.54 10.77
CA LEU A 76 -6.60 -5.88 11.36
C LEU A 76 -6.82 -4.37 11.42
N TYR A 77 -7.15 -3.78 10.28
CA TYR A 77 -7.48 -2.36 10.18
C TYR A 77 -8.16 -2.07 8.85
N ARG A 78 -8.71 -0.87 8.74
CA ARG A 78 -9.30 -0.37 7.50
C ARG A 78 -8.47 0.78 6.96
N LEU A 79 -8.52 0.95 5.64
CA LEU A 79 -7.84 2.01 4.93
C LEU A 79 -8.88 2.91 4.31
N PHE A 80 -8.73 4.20 4.52
CA PHE A 80 -9.63 5.23 4.01
C PHE A 80 -8.87 6.13 3.03
N ASP A 81 -9.49 7.23 2.61
CA ASP A 81 -8.86 8.19 1.70
C ASP A 81 -7.49 8.63 2.26
N MET A 82 -6.47 8.63 1.41
CA MET A 82 -5.09 9.01 1.71
C MET A 82 -4.29 8.00 2.53
N ASP A 83 -4.88 6.89 2.94
CA ASP A 83 -4.14 5.85 3.68
C ASP A 83 -3.28 4.99 2.76
N MET A 84 -2.14 4.57 3.27
CA MET A 84 -1.20 3.68 2.57
C MET A 84 -1.19 2.31 3.21
N CYS A 85 -1.10 1.26 2.38
CA CYS A 85 -0.96 -0.11 2.84
C CYS A 85 0.38 -0.69 2.43
N LEU A 86 1.18 -1.10 3.42
CA LEU A 86 2.45 -1.77 3.21
C LEU A 86 2.34 -3.30 3.25
N LEU A 87 1.29 -3.83 3.87
CA LEU A 87 1.11 -5.28 3.98
C LEU A 87 0.91 -5.95 2.62
N SER A 88 0.43 -5.21 1.64
CA SER A 88 0.33 -5.68 0.26
C SER A 88 1.69 -5.84 -0.42
N ALA A 89 2.74 -5.30 0.18
CA ALA A 89 4.12 -5.42 -0.28
C ALA A 89 4.92 -6.39 0.60
N SER A 90 4.26 -7.38 1.21
CA SER A 90 4.89 -8.32 2.12
C SER A 90 6.04 -9.12 1.49
N CYS A 91 6.03 -9.25 0.17
CA CYS A 91 7.13 -9.90 -0.56
C CYS A 91 8.48 -9.19 -0.41
N ILE A 92 8.48 -7.89 -0.06
CA ILE A 92 9.71 -7.12 0.14
C ILE A 92 9.97 -6.81 1.62
N ILE A 93 9.00 -7.07 2.49
CA ILE A 93 9.11 -6.81 3.93
C ILE A 93 9.17 -8.15 4.64
N ARG A 94 10.39 -8.62 4.90
CA ARG A 94 10.66 -9.96 5.42
C ARG A 94 10.17 -10.18 6.85
N SER A 95 9.88 -9.13 7.59
CA SER A 95 9.40 -9.23 8.97
C SER A 95 7.91 -9.59 9.05
N ILE A 96 7.18 -9.53 7.94
CA ILE A 96 5.77 -9.91 7.90
C ILE A 96 5.67 -11.40 7.61
N GLN A 97 5.19 -12.17 8.59
CA GLN A 97 5.12 -13.63 8.49
C GLN A 97 3.70 -14.18 8.44
N PHE A 98 2.70 -13.33 8.39
CA PHE A 98 1.31 -13.78 8.30
C PHE A 98 0.67 -13.37 6.96
N GLU A 99 -0.26 -14.18 6.50
CA GLU A 99 -0.94 -13.93 5.24
C GLU A 99 -2.10 -12.96 5.45
N VAL A 100 -2.10 -11.89 4.68
CA VAL A 100 -3.08 -10.82 4.76
C VAL A 100 -3.93 -10.81 3.50
N THR A 101 -5.23 -10.62 3.67
CA THR A 101 -6.16 -10.40 2.55
C THR A 101 -6.63 -8.95 2.61
N ILE A 102 -6.70 -8.30 1.45
CA ILE A 102 -7.17 -6.91 1.34
C ILE A 102 -8.35 -6.89 0.36
N GLU A 103 -9.48 -6.41 0.84
CA GLU A 103 -10.74 -6.40 0.11
C GLU A 103 -11.32 -4.99 0.08
N ALA A 104 -11.91 -4.62 -1.05
CA ALA A 104 -12.63 -3.35 -1.17
C ALA A 104 -14.00 -3.46 -0.50
N GLU A 105 -14.25 -2.65 0.52
CA GLU A 105 -15.56 -2.57 1.19
C GLU A 105 -16.50 -1.59 0.51
N LYS A 106 -15.95 -0.75 -0.35
CA LYS A 106 -16.67 0.21 -1.20
C LYS A 106 -15.98 0.26 -2.55
N ASP A 107 -16.64 0.86 -3.54
CA ASP A 107 -15.97 1.18 -4.79
C ASP A 107 -14.79 2.09 -4.47
N THR A 108 -13.59 1.70 -4.89
CA THR A 108 -12.34 2.33 -4.45
C THR A 108 -11.45 2.66 -5.64
N ASP A 109 -10.94 3.88 -5.66
CA ASP A 109 -9.87 4.32 -6.55
C ASP A 109 -8.57 4.29 -5.78
N LEU A 110 -7.55 3.67 -6.35
CA LEU A 110 -6.26 3.56 -5.67
C LEU A 110 -5.10 3.56 -6.67
N TRP A 111 -3.91 3.84 -6.15
CA TRP A 111 -2.66 3.68 -6.89
C TRP A 111 -1.87 2.53 -6.30
N THR A 112 -1.10 1.87 -7.15
CA THR A 112 -0.18 0.83 -6.72
C THR A 112 1.22 1.19 -7.20
N ILE A 113 2.18 1.18 -6.28
CA ILE A 113 3.60 1.25 -6.62
C ILE A 113 4.12 -0.18 -6.60
N PRO A 114 4.64 -0.71 -7.72
CA PRO A 114 5.15 -2.07 -7.73
C PRO A 114 6.19 -2.30 -6.63
N ALA A 115 6.15 -3.48 -6.02
CA ALA A 115 6.99 -3.81 -4.86
C ALA A 115 8.48 -3.59 -5.13
N GLU A 116 8.97 -4.03 -6.29
CA GLU A 116 10.39 -3.88 -6.64
C GLU A 116 10.81 -2.42 -6.77
N ILE A 117 9.93 -1.58 -7.29
CA ILE A 117 10.20 -0.14 -7.43
C ILE A 117 10.31 0.49 -6.03
N TYR A 118 9.37 0.19 -5.15
CA TYR A 118 9.38 0.73 -3.79
C TYR A 118 10.60 0.25 -3.00
N LYS A 119 10.95 -1.02 -3.14
CA LYS A 119 12.14 -1.60 -2.51
C LYS A 119 13.41 -0.88 -2.93
N GLY A 120 13.56 -0.61 -4.23
CA GLY A 120 14.71 0.10 -4.76
C GLY A 120 14.84 1.49 -4.15
N ILE A 121 13.71 2.21 -4.04
CA ILE A 121 13.69 3.54 -3.43
C ILE A 121 14.03 3.49 -1.95
N MET A 122 13.50 2.52 -1.21
CA MET A 122 13.85 2.33 0.21
C MET A 122 15.34 2.12 0.40
N ASN A 123 15.99 1.38 -0.49
CA ASN A 123 17.42 1.11 -0.39
C ASN A 123 18.29 2.35 -0.67
N GLU A 124 17.75 3.30 -1.41
CA GLU A 124 18.47 4.50 -1.82
C GLU A 124 18.14 5.74 -0.97
N SER A 125 17.01 5.73 -0.27
CA SER A 125 16.50 6.91 0.43
C SER A 125 16.25 6.60 1.89
N ALA A 126 17.05 7.20 2.78
CA ALA A 126 16.85 7.08 4.23
C ALA A 126 15.49 7.63 4.68
N PRO A 127 15.01 8.79 4.20
CA PRO A 127 13.66 9.26 4.57
C PRO A 127 12.56 8.27 4.24
N VAL A 128 12.62 7.64 3.08
CA VAL A 128 11.61 6.64 2.66
C VAL A 128 11.70 5.40 3.55
N ALA A 129 12.89 4.90 3.81
CA ALA A 129 13.09 3.73 4.68
C ALA A 129 12.60 4.02 6.10
N ASN A 130 12.92 5.18 6.65
CA ASN A 130 12.51 5.57 7.99
C ASN A 130 10.99 5.71 8.10
N TYR A 131 10.36 6.35 7.13
CA TYR A 131 8.90 6.48 7.09
C TYR A 131 8.22 5.11 7.03
N THR A 132 8.75 4.22 6.19
CA THR A 132 8.23 2.86 6.05
C THR A 132 8.28 2.11 7.38
N ASN A 133 9.42 2.18 8.07
CA ASN A 133 9.59 1.54 9.36
C ASN A 133 8.64 2.11 10.42
N GLU A 134 8.45 3.41 10.46
CA GLU A 134 7.52 4.06 11.39
C GLU A 134 6.07 3.67 11.11
N LEU A 135 5.69 3.61 9.83
CA LEU A 135 4.34 3.22 9.45
C LEU A 135 4.06 1.77 9.85
N MET A 136 5.03 0.87 9.62
CA MET A 136 4.90 -0.53 10.03
C MET A 136 4.79 -0.66 11.54
N ALA A 137 5.63 0.04 12.30
CA ALA A 137 5.59 0.01 13.74
C ALA A 137 4.24 0.50 14.27
N THR A 138 3.71 1.56 13.73
CA THR A 138 2.40 2.11 14.13
C THR A 138 1.29 1.11 13.86
N ARG A 139 1.27 0.50 12.67
CA ARG A 139 0.23 -0.47 12.31
C ARG A 139 0.31 -1.73 13.19
N PHE A 140 1.49 -2.23 13.46
CA PHE A 140 1.66 -3.38 14.34
C PHE A 140 1.27 -3.07 15.79
N SER A 141 1.62 -1.89 16.30
CA SER A 141 1.24 -1.48 17.64
C SER A 141 -0.28 -1.45 17.83
N VAL A 142 -0.99 -0.89 16.86
CA VAL A 142 -2.45 -0.85 16.88
C VAL A 142 -3.04 -2.27 16.83
N THR A 143 -2.48 -3.14 15.99
CA THR A 143 -2.91 -4.53 15.87
C THR A 143 -2.72 -5.28 17.20
N PHE A 144 -1.58 -5.10 17.86
CA PHE A 144 -1.32 -5.72 19.15
C PHE A 144 -2.26 -5.23 20.24
N ILE A 145 -2.58 -3.96 20.26
CA ILE A 145 -3.49 -3.38 21.25
C ILE A 145 -4.91 -3.94 21.07
N LEU A 146 -5.31 -4.17 19.83
CA LEU A 146 -6.65 -4.69 19.51
C LEU A 146 -6.79 -6.21 19.68
N CYS A 147 -5.67 -6.89 19.74
CA CYS A 147 -5.64 -8.31 20.03
C CYS A 147 -5.53 -8.58 21.52
#